data_ed9b718960c64ef946f61249fb0b4136
#
_entry.id   ed9b718960c64ef946f61249fb0b4136
#
_cell.length_a   1.000
_cell.length_b   1.000
_cell.length_c   1.000
_cell.angle_alpha   90.00
_cell.angle_beta   90.00
_cell.angle_gamma   90.00
#
_symmetry.space_group_name_H-M   'P 1'
#
loop_
_entity.id
_entity.type
_entity.pdbx_description
1 polymer ?
#
loop_
_entity_poly.entity_id
_entity_poly.type
_entity_poly.pdbx_seq_one_letter_code
_entity_poly.pdbx_strand_id
1 'polypeptide(L)'
;NNRTEQFFNFYRTEILGNIPQITESAYVAARMEAAGKLQCIIDSNVYDLPQRGGCKNVISIHGSIYHNQCPHCGRQYSMEYIRDSEKIPRCENCGRVIRPGVTLYGEMLDSLVMSEATRQVEQAEVLMLMGTSMESEVFSKYIRYFEGKKLVIIHSEEHFMDEKADLVIIDEPKNVLPRLGF
;
A
#
# COMPACT_ATOMS: atom_id res chain seq x y z
N ASN A 1 -0.53 27.55 7.68
CA ASN A 1 -1.42 26.45 7.32
C ASN A 1 -2.84 26.91 6.93
N ASN A 2 -2.94 27.91 6.05
CA ASN A 2 -4.21 28.45 5.58
C ASN A 2 -5.02 27.46 4.69
N ARG A 3 -4.52 26.23 4.48
CA ARG A 3 -5.16 25.22 3.62
C ARG A 3 -5.55 23.94 4.36
N THR A 4 -5.45 23.92 5.70
CA THR A 4 -5.76 22.69 6.47
C THR A 4 -7.21 22.26 6.32
N GLU A 5 -8.14 23.19 6.29
CA GLU A 5 -9.56 22.89 6.07
C GLU A 5 -9.81 22.35 4.64
N GLN A 6 -9.21 22.98 3.64
CA GLN A 6 -9.29 22.51 2.24
C GLN A 6 -8.71 21.10 2.09
N PHE A 7 -7.57 20.82 2.77
CA PHE A 7 -6.98 19.50 2.79
C PHE A 7 -7.94 18.47 3.38
N PHE A 8 -8.53 18.72 4.55
CA PHE A 8 -9.44 17.74 5.16
C PHE A 8 -10.75 17.60 4.38
N ASN A 9 -11.24 18.63 3.72
CA ASN A 9 -12.38 18.51 2.81
C ASN A 9 -12.03 17.58 1.65
N PHE A 10 -10.93 17.83 0.93
CA PHE A 10 -10.44 16.95 -0.13
C PHE A 10 -10.22 15.50 0.39
N TYR A 11 -9.55 15.35 1.53
CA TYR A 11 -9.22 14.05 2.08
C TYR A 11 -10.49 13.23 2.40
N ARG A 12 -11.51 13.86 2.94
CA ARG A 12 -12.80 13.21 3.21
C ARG A 12 -13.56 12.82 1.95
N THR A 13 -13.62 13.71 0.96
CA THR A 13 -14.41 13.46 -0.25
C THR A 13 -13.70 12.52 -1.21
N GLU A 14 -12.42 12.72 -1.48
CA GLU A 14 -11.70 12.00 -2.52
C GLU A 14 -11.03 10.72 -1.99
N ILE A 15 -10.47 10.75 -0.79
CA ILE A 15 -9.74 9.60 -0.24
C ILE A 15 -10.66 8.72 0.60
N LEU A 16 -11.35 9.29 1.59
CA LEU A 16 -12.20 8.52 2.50
C LEU A 16 -13.60 8.25 1.95
N GLY A 17 -14.08 9.05 0.99
CA GLY A 17 -15.36 8.85 0.30
C GLY A 17 -15.34 7.77 -0.78
N ASN A 18 -14.15 7.40 -1.28
CA ASN A 18 -13.97 6.49 -2.41
C ASN A 18 -13.08 5.30 -2.06
N ILE A 19 -13.29 4.68 -0.89
CA ILE A 19 -12.51 3.52 -0.44
C ILE A 19 -12.79 2.32 -1.37
N PRO A 20 -11.78 1.77 -2.05
CA PRO A 20 -11.99 0.66 -2.97
C PRO A 20 -12.44 -0.62 -2.25
N GLN A 21 -13.21 -1.41 -2.95
CA GLN A 21 -13.61 -2.73 -2.49
C GLN A 21 -12.44 -3.71 -2.60
N ILE A 22 -12.43 -4.70 -1.71
CA ILE A 22 -11.47 -5.80 -1.76
C ILE A 22 -11.81 -6.67 -2.97
N THR A 23 -10.80 -7.03 -3.74
CA THR A 23 -10.94 -7.97 -4.87
C THR A 23 -10.55 -9.38 -4.44
N GLU A 24 -10.91 -10.38 -5.24
CA GLU A 24 -10.52 -11.79 -5.00
C GLU A 24 -9.00 -11.95 -4.91
N SER A 25 -8.21 -11.09 -5.57
CA SER A 25 -6.74 -11.09 -5.46
C SER A 25 -6.24 -10.99 -4.02
N ALA A 26 -6.87 -10.14 -3.20
CA ALA A 26 -6.45 -9.97 -1.81
C ALA A 26 -6.72 -11.23 -0.98
N TYR A 27 -7.84 -11.91 -1.22
CA TYR A 27 -8.15 -13.18 -0.56
C TYR A 27 -7.24 -14.32 -1.01
N VAL A 28 -6.92 -14.37 -2.31
CA VAL A 28 -5.93 -15.33 -2.84
C VAL A 28 -4.57 -15.10 -2.21
N ALA A 29 -4.11 -13.85 -2.15
CA ALA A 29 -2.84 -13.49 -1.53
C ALA A 29 -2.79 -13.94 -0.05
N ALA A 30 -3.88 -13.77 0.70
CA ALA A 30 -3.96 -14.25 2.08
C ALA A 30 -3.88 -15.79 2.18
N ARG A 31 -4.51 -16.51 1.24
CA ARG A 31 -4.39 -17.99 1.17
C ARG A 31 -2.97 -18.43 0.80
N MET A 32 -2.32 -17.72 -0.12
CA MET A 32 -0.90 -17.95 -0.47
C MET A 32 0.01 -17.74 0.73
N GLU A 33 -0.21 -16.67 1.50
CA GLU A 33 0.53 -16.41 2.74
C GLU A 33 0.32 -17.52 3.76
N ALA A 34 -0.94 -17.93 4.00
CA ALA A 34 -1.28 -19.01 4.92
C ALA A 34 -0.67 -20.36 4.49
N ALA A 35 -0.51 -20.59 3.19
CA ALA A 35 0.16 -21.77 2.62
C ALA A 35 1.70 -21.67 2.62
N GLY A 36 2.28 -20.57 3.14
CA GLY A 36 3.72 -20.32 3.15
C GLY A 36 4.34 -20.10 1.77
N LYS A 37 3.52 -19.69 0.78
CA LYS A 37 3.95 -19.41 -0.61
C LYS A 37 4.15 -17.92 -0.89
N LEU A 38 3.60 -17.05 -0.05
CA LEU A 38 3.79 -15.62 -0.08
C LEU A 38 4.40 -15.18 1.26
N GLN A 39 5.57 -14.56 1.21
CA GLN A 39 6.28 -14.15 2.41
C GLN A 39 5.91 -12.73 2.86
N CYS A 40 5.80 -11.81 1.91
CA CYS A 40 5.53 -10.40 2.18
C CYS A 40 4.84 -9.73 0.99
N ILE A 41 4.00 -8.75 1.28
CA ILE A 41 3.46 -7.81 0.29
C ILE A 41 4.03 -6.43 0.59
N ILE A 42 4.56 -5.76 -0.44
CA ILE A 42 4.97 -4.35 -0.37
C ILE A 42 3.90 -3.55 -1.11
N ASP A 43 3.09 -2.80 -0.36
CA ASP A 43 1.93 -2.09 -0.89
C ASP A 43 2.14 -0.57 -0.91
N SER A 44 1.85 0.06 -2.04
CA SER A 44 1.84 1.52 -2.19
C SER A 44 0.45 2.14 -2.00
N ASN A 45 -0.60 1.32 -1.91
CA ASN A 45 -1.92 1.81 -1.57
C ASN A 45 -2.01 2.18 -0.09
N VAL A 46 -2.94 3.07 0.22
CA VAL A 46 -3.20 3.53 1.59
C VAL A 46 -4.47 2.92 2.20
N TYR A 47 -5.12 1.98 1.48
CA TYR A 47 -6.43 1.43 1.81
C TYR A 47 -6.38 0.07 2.49
N ASP A 48 -5.19 -0.42 2.85
CA ASP A 48 -4.98 -1.73 3.51
C ASP A 48 -5.70 -2.88 2.78
N LEU A 49 -5.70 -2.88 1.45
CA LEU A 49 -6.43 -3.88 0.67
C LEU A 49 -5.94 -5.32 0.96
N PRO A 50 -4.63 -5.60 1.00
CA PRO A 50 -4.13 -6.92 1.38
C PRO A 50 -4.49 -7.30 2.81
N GLN A 51 -4.33 -6.39 3.78
CA GLN A 51 -4.63 -6.61 5.19
C GLN A 51 -6.14 -6.89 5.39
N ARG A 52 -7.00 -6.11 4.73
CA ARG A 52 -8.45 -6.31 4.73
C ARG A 52 -8.86 -7.62 4.07
N GLY A 53 -8.04 -8.12 3.13
CA GLY A 53 -8.18 -9.46 2.53
C GLY A 53 -7.69 -10.60 3.42
N GLY A 54 -7.00 -10.30 4.53
CA GLY A 54 -6.51 -11.26 5.52
C GLY A 54 -5.00 -11.48 5.53
N CYS A 55 -4.22 -10.77 4.71
CA CYS A 55 -2.76 -10.82 4.74
C CYS A 55 -2.23 -10.19 6.05
N LYS A 56 -1.20 -10.78 6.62
CA LYS A 56 -0.60 -10.36 7.90
C LYS A 56 0.75 -9.69 7.71
N ASN A 57 1.53 -10.13 6.73
CA ASN A 57 2.87 -9.61 6.47
C ASN A 57 2.83 -8.63 5.30
N VAL A 58 2.45 -7.39 5.58
CA VAL A 58 2.30 -6.33 4.58
C VAL A 58 3.08 -5.10 5.00
N ILE A 59 3.90 -4.57 4.11
CA ILE A 59 4.64 -3.32 4.26
C ILE A 59 3.90 -2.24 3.48
N SER A 60 3.19 -1.35 4.16
CA SER A 60 2.51 -0.20 3.56
C SER A 60 3.46 0.98 3.45
N ILE A 61 4.04 1.20 2.26
CA ILE A 61 5.08 2.22 2.03
C ILE A 61 4.58 3.63 2.34
N HIS A 62 3.33 3.91 1.98
CA HIS A 62 2.71 5.22 2.17
C HIS A 62 1.81 5.30 3.41
N GLY A 63 1.91 4.31 4.32
CA GLY A 63 1.07 4.24 5.51
C GLY A 63 -0.37 3.83 5.20
N SER A 64 -1.31 4.18 6.08
CA SER A 64 -2.69 3.70 6.01
C SER A 64 -3.69 4.75 6.50
N ILE A 65 -4.84 4.84 5.82
CA ILE A 65 -5.97 5.69 6.26
C ILE A 65 -6.58 5.26 7.60
N TYR A 66 -6.30 4.03 8.03
CA TYR A 66 -6.83 3.46 9.26
C TYR A 66 -5.97 3.76 10.50
N HIS A 67 -4.74 4.25 10.32
CA HIS A 67 -3.76 4.48 11.39
C HIS A 67 -3.48 5.97 11.62
N ASN A 68 -4.47 6.71 12.10
CA ASN A 68 -4.35 8.15 12.32
C ASN A 68 -3.95 8.45 13.77
N GLN A 69 -3.14 9.48 13.98
CA GLN A 69 -2.67 9.80 15.33
C GLN A 69 -2.53 11.31 15.59
N CYS A 70 -2.61 11.66 16.86
CA CYS A 70 -2.21 12.98 17.30
C CYS A 70 -0.68 13.09 17.29
N PRO A 71 -0.08 14.04 16.54
CA PRO A 71 1.38 14.17 16.46
C PRO A 71 2.01 14.68 17.76
N HIS A 72 1.20 15.17 18.72
CA HIS A 72 1.68 15.69 19.98
C HIS A 72 1.63 14.67 21.12
N CYS A 73 0.51 13.95 21.28
CA CYS A 73 0.34 13.02 22.39
C CYS A 73 0.24 11.55 21.99
N GLY A 74 0.35 11.22 20.71
CA GLY A 74 0.35 9.85 20.19
C GLY A 74 -1.02 9.14 20.23
N ARG A 75 -2.09 9.81 20.72
CA ARG A 75 -3.43 9.19 20.78
C ARG A 75 -3.88 8.79 19.38
N GLN A 76 -4.31 7.54 19.24
CA GLN A 76 -4.79 6.97 17.99
C GLN A 76 -6.25 7.33 17.72
N TYR A 77 -6.58 7.45 16.44
CA TYR A 77 -7.93 7.77 15.97
C TYR A 77 -8.27 6.91 14.76
N SER A 78 -9.52 6.48 14.69
CA SER A 78 -10.00 5.70 13.55
C SER A 78 -10.17 6.58 12.29
N MET A 79 -10.28 5.93 11.15
CA MET A 79 -10.60 6.58 9.88
C MET A 79 -11.97 7.27 9.95
N GLU A 80 -12.95 6.63 10.59
CA GLU A 80 -14.30 7.15 10.79
C GLU A 80 -14.29 8.47 11.56
N TYR A 81 -13.46 8.60 12.59
CA TYR A 81 -13.33 9.85 13.34
C TYR A 81 -12.95 11.03 12.45
N ILE A 82 -12.06 10.81 11.48
CA ILE A 82 -11.66 11.85 10.52
C ILE A 82 -12.74 12.07 9.47
N ARG A 83 -13.34 10.99 8.95
CA ARG A 83 -14.36 11.04 7.92
C ARG A 83 -15.61 11.80 8.40
N ASP A 84 -16.06 11.51 9.62
CA ASP A 84 -17.32 12.02 10.17
C ASP A 84 -17.16 13.37 10.87
N SER A 85 -15.93 13.92 10.95
CA SER A 85 -15.73 15.27 11.48
C SER A 85 -16.20 16.35 10.49
N GLU A 86 -17.07 17.22 10.94
CA GLU A 86 -17.56 18.36 10.12
C GLU A 86 -16.47 19.41 9.86
N LYS A 87 -15.53 19.56 10.79
CA LYS A 87 -14.43 20.53 10.77
C LYS A 87 -13.08 19.82 10.73
N ILE A 88 -12.01 20.57 10.92
CA ILE A 88 -10.64 20.03 11.07
C ILE A 88 -10.63 19.09 12.29
N PRO A 89 -10.31 17.78 12.12
CA PRO A 89 -10.30 16.83 13.22
C PRO A 89 -9.23 17.18 14.24
N ARG A 90 -9.62 17.23 15.50
CA ARG A 90 -8.75 17.60 16.61
C ARG A 90 -8.70 16.51 17.66
N CYS A 91 -7.53 16.40 18.28
CA CYS A 91 -7.31 15.48 19.38
C CYS A 91 -8.17 15.85 20.58
N GLU A 92 -8.98 14.93 21.08
CA GLU A 92 -9.84 15.09 22.25
C GLU A 92 -9.03 15.31 23.54
N ASN A 93 -7.78 14.83 23.58
CA ASN A 93 -6.92 14.95 24.74
C ASN A 93 -6.17 16.29 24.81
N CYS A 94 -5.67 16.82 23.67
CA CYS A 94 -4.79 18.00 23.67
C CYS A 94 -5.19 19.09 22.67
N GLY A 95 -6.30 18.94 21.93
CA GLY A 95 -6.81 19.92 20.98
C GLY A 95 -6.01 20.10 19.69
N ARG A 96 -4.87 19.42 19.54
CA ARG A 96 -4.04 19.52 18.32
C ARG A 96 -4.73 18.84 17.14
N VAL A 97 -4.45 19.32 15.94
CA VAL A 97 -4.93 18.71 14.70
C VAL A 97 -4.39 17.28 14.59
N ILE A 98 -5.29 16.34 14.28
CA ILE A 98 -4.91 14.94 14.06
C ILE A 98 -4.22 14.82 12.69
N ARG A 99 -3.13 14.06 12.65
CA ARG A 99 -2.45 13.75 11.42
C ARG A 99 -3.00 12.44 10.82
N PRO A 100 -3.43 12.44 9.54
CA PRO A 100 -3.68 11.20 8.82
C PRO A 100 -2.45 10.30 8.79
N GLY A 101 -2.65 8.99 8.89
CA GLY A 101 -1.59 7.99 8.92
C GLY A 101 -0.97 7.68 7.56
N VAL A 102 -1.08 8.61 6.62
CA VAL A 102 -0.54 8.47 5.26
C VAL A 102 0.59 9.45 5.00
N THR A 103 1.56 9.05 4.18
CA THR A 103 2.62 9.95 3.70
C THR A 103 2.03 10.91 2.67
N LEU A 104 2.19 12.20 2.91
CA LEU A 104 1.70 13.26 2.03
C LEU A 104 2.76 13.66 1.00
N TYR A 105 2.32 14.27 -0.09
CA TYR A 105 3.23 14.79 -1.12
C TYR A 105 4.25 15.78 -0.51
N GLY A 106 5.54 15.56 -0.85
CA GLY A 106 6.65 16.33 -0.32
C GLY A 106 7.19 15.83 1.02
N GLU A 107 6.61 14.80 1.61
CA GLU A 107 7.16 14.14 2.80
C GLU A 107 8.10 13.00 2.42
N MET A 108 9.09 12.76 3.27
CA MET A 108 9.97 11.62 3.12
C MET A 108 9.27 10.34 3.60
N LEU A 109 9.52 9.25 2.90
CA LEU A 109 9.14 7.92 3.36
C LEU A 109 9.91 7.56 4.64
N ASP A 110 9.31 6.75 5.49
CA ASP A 110 9.96 6.23 6.69
C ASP A 110 11.15 5.34 6.32
N SER A 111 12.33 5.66 6.85
CA SER A 111 13.56 4.95 6.54
C SER A 111 13.56 3.49 6.99
N LEU A 112 12.86 3.17 8.09
CA LEU A 112 12.74 1.79 8.57
C LEU A 112 11.84 0.98 7.64
N VAL A 113 10.73 1.58 7.18
CA VAL A 113 9.83 0.97 6.19
C VAL A 113 10.58 0.71 4.88
N MET A 114 11.37 1.69 4.42
CA MET A 114 12.18 1.56 3.20
C MET A 114 13.23 0.46 3.33
N SER A 115 13.95 0.39 4.46
CA SER A 115 14.97 -0.62 4.70
C SER A 115 14.36 -2.02 4.77
N GLU A 116 13.21 -2.17 5.42
CA GLU A 116 12.51 -3.45 5.51
C GLU A 116 11.98 -3.90 4.14
N ALA A 117 11.41 -2.99 3.34
CA ALA A 117 10.98 -3.30 1.98
C ALA A 117 12.16 -3.77 1.10
N THR A 118 13.30 -3.08 1.19
CA THR A 118 14.53 -3.49 0.48
C THR A 118 14.95 -4.89 0.90
N ARG A 119 15.03 -5.16 2.20
CA ARG A 119 15.42 -6.47 2.74
C ARG A 119 14.50 -7.60 2.25
N GLN A 120 13.19 -7.36 2.19
CA GLN A 120 12.23 -8.35 1.68
C GLN A 120 12.44 -8.65 0.19
N VAL A 121 12.75 -7.63 -0.60
CA VAL A 121 13.06 -7.80 -2.04
C VAL A 121 14.37 -8.57 -2.23
N GLU A 122 15.43 -8.25 -1.48
CA GLU A 122 16.72 -8.96 -1.53
C GLU A 122 16.59 -10.43 -1.19
N GLN A 123 15.72 -10.78 -0.25
CA GLN A 123 15.52 -12.16 0.21
C GLN A 123 14.53 -12.97 -0.63
N ALA A 124 13.82 -12.33 -1.56
CA ALA A 124 12.81 -12.99 -2.36
C ALA A 124 13.41 -13.93 -3.41
N GLU A 125 12.94 -15.17 -3.48
CA GLU A 125 13.27 -16.06 -4.61
C GLU A 125 12.50 -15.69 -5.87
N VAL A 126 11.25 -15.25 -5.71
CA VAL A 126 10.36 -14.79 -6.77
C VAL A 126 9.83 -13.43 -6.39
N LEU A 127 9.99 -12.45 -7.25
CA LEU A 127 9.39 -11.13 -7.12
C LEU A 127 8.25 -11.00 -8.11
N MET A 128 7.06 -10.67 -7.60
CA MET A 128 5.88 -10.46 -8.43
C MET A 128 5.43 -8.99 -8.36
N LEU A 129 5.47 -8.30 -9.48
CA LEU A 129 4.94 -6.94 -9.63
C LEU A 129 3.48 -7.02 -10.08
N MET A 130 2.55 -6.42 -9.34
CA MET A 130 1.13 -6.47 -9.63
C MET A 130 0.54 -5.07 -9.76
N GLY A 131 -0.02 -4.76 -10.93
CA GLY A 131 -0.62 -3.45 -11.21
C GLY A 131 0.37 -2.28 -11.17
N THR A 132 1.64 -2.58 -11.42
CA THR A 132 2.73 -1.60 -11.45
C THR A 132 3.77 -2.03 -12.48
N SER A 133 4.70 -1.14 -12.82
CA SER A 133 5.80 -1.41 -13.74
C SER A 133 7.15 -1.29 -13.05
N MET A 134 8.21 -1.76 -13.71
CA MET A 134 9.59 -1.63 -13.24
C MET A 134 10.06 -0.16 -13.16
N GLU A 135 9.41 0.76 -13.85
CA GLU A 135 9.70 2.21 -13.79
C GLU A 135 8.85 2.97 -12.78
N SER A 136 8.03 2.29 -12.00
CA SER A 136 7.29 2.94 -10.92
C SER A 136 8.23 3.80 -10.06
N GLU A 137 7.90 5.07 -9.86
CA GLU A 137 8.69 5.99 -9.02
C GLU A 137 8.92 5.45 -7.61
N VAL A 138 7.99 4.63 -7.12
CA VAL A 138 8.06 4.01 -5.81
C VAL A 138 8.90 2.72 -5.88
N PHE A 139 8.52 1.77 -6.75
CA PHE A 139 9.05 0.42 -6.72
C PHE A 139 10.39 0.25 -7.44
N SER A 140 10.73 1.07 -8.44
CA SER A 140 12.01 0.99 -9.15
C SER A 140 13.23 1.05 -8.21
N LYS A 141 13.10 1.75 -7.09
CA LYS A 141 14.15 1.85 -6.07
C LYS A 141 14.39 0.54 -5.32
N TYR A 142 13.38 -0.31 -5.21
CA TYR A 142 13.46 -1.60 -4.51
C TYR A 142 13.77 -2.75 -5.47
N ILE A 143 13.15 -2.76 -6.66
CA ILE A 143 13.33 -3.82 -7.68
C ILE A 143 14.81 -4.03 -8.05
N ARG A 144 15.61 -2.98 -8.06
CA ARG A 144 17.06 -3.05 -8.36
C ARG A 144 17.87 -3.90 -7.37
N TYR A 145 17.31 -4.18 -6.18
CA TYR A 145 17.92 -5.04 -5.18
C TYR A 145 17.48 -6.50 -5.28
N PHE A 146 16.61 -6.81 -6.25
CA PHE A 146 16.17 -8.18 -6.47
C PHE A 146 17.26 -9.01 -7.14
N GLU A 147 17.73 -10.04 -6.46
CA GLU A 147 18.72 -11.00 -6.93
C GLU A 147 18.15 -12.44 -6.98
N GLY A 148 16.84 -12.58 -6.89
CA GLY A 148 16.15 -13.87 -6.88
C GLY A 148 16.09 -14.54 -8.24
N LYS A 149 15.33 -15.63 -8.30
CA LYS A 149 15.32 -16.54 -9.47
C LYS A 149 14.38 -16.09 -10.57
N LYS A 150 13.24 -15.46 -10.23
CA LYS A 150 12.17 -15.14 -11.17
C LYS A 150 11.53 -13.80 -10.86
N LEU A 151 11.44 -12.97 -11.90
CA LEU A 151 10.67 -11.73 -11.90
C LEU A 151 9.41 -11.96 -12.73
N VAL A 152 8.25 -11.78 -12.10
CA VAL A 152 6.92 -11.90 -12.72
C VAL A 152 6.24 -10.54 -12.73
N ILE A 153 5.64 -10.15 -13.84
CA ILE A 153 4.88 -8.90 -13.96
C ILE A 153 3.44 -9.24 -14.36
N ILE A 154 2.47 -8.66 -13.65
CA ILE A 154 1.04 -8.78 -13.93
C ILE A 154 0.46 -7.38 -13.97
N HIS A 155 0.11 -6.88 -15.14
CA HIS A 155 -0.49 -5.57 -15.33
C HIS A 155 -1.36 -5.51 -16.59
N SER A 156 -2.25 -4.54 -16.68
CA SER A 156 -3.26 -4.45 -17.74
C SER A 156 -2.75 -3.93 -19.08
N GLU A 157 -1.56 -3.34 -19.13
CA GLU A 157 -1.00 -2.69 -20.31
C GLU A 157 0.47 -3.08 -20.49
N GLU A 158 0.90 -3.33 -21.72
CA GLU A 158 2.30 -3.63 -22.05
C GLU A 158 3.20 -2.43 -21.74
N HIS A 159 4.40 -2.71 -21.26
CA HIS A 159 5.41 -1.70 -20.98
C HIS A 159 6.76 -2.13 -21.57
N PHE A 160 7.54 -1.20 -22.15
CA PHE A 160 8.80 -1.52 -22.82
C PHE A 160 9.85 -2.20 -21.91
N MET A 161 9.75 -2.04 -20.58
CA MET A 161 10.64 -2.71 -19.62
C MET A 161 10.24 -4.16 -19.31
N ASP A 162 9.11 -4.63 -19.83
CA ASP A 162 8.60 -5.97 -19.55
C ASP A 162 9.55 -7.08 -20.06
N GLU A 163 10.34 -6.78 -21.09
CA GLU A 163 11.37 -7.70 -21.60
C GLU A 163 12.41 -8.15 -20.56
N LYS A 164 12.53 -7.43 -19.44
CA LYS A 164 13.41 -7.79 -18.32
C LYS A 164 12.82 -8.81 -17.37
N ALA A 165 11.55 -9.11 -17.49
CA ALA A 165 10.87 -10.09 -16.65
C ALA A 165 10.99 -11.51 -17.23
N ASP A 166 10.99 -12.50 -16.36
CA ASP A 166 10.92 -13.93 -16.77
C ASP A 166 9.52 -14.32 -17.25
N LEU A 167 8.49 -13.66 -16.74
CA LEU A 167 7.10 -13.89 -17.12
C LEU A 167 6.32 -12.58 -17.05
N VAL A 168 5.60 -12.28 -18.11
CA VAL A 168 4.67 -11.15 -18.19
C VAL A 168 3.27 -11.66 -18.47
N ILE A 169 2.31 -11.19 -17.70
CA ILE A 169 0.89 -11.51 -17.89
C ILE A 169 0.14 -10.19 -18.06
N ILE A 170 -0.37 -9.96 -19.27
CA ILE A 170 -1.16 -8.76 -19.57
C ILE A 170 -2.62 -9.04 -19.23
N ASP A 171 -2.95 -8.76 -17.98
CA ASP A 171 -4.30 -8.85 -17.41
C ASP A 171 -4.31 -8.15 -16.05
N GLU A 172 -5.49 -7.91 -15.50
CA GLU A 172 -5.60 -7.39 -14.14
C GLU A 172 -5.28 -8.46 -13.09
N PRO A 173 -4.56 -8.14 -12.00
CA PRO A 173 -4.25 -9.12 -10.94
C PRO A 173 -5.49 -9.84 -10.38
N LYS A 174 -6.65 -9.18 -10.35
CA LYS A 174 -7.92 -9.79 -9.89
C LYS A 174 -8.40 -10.96 -10.76
N ASN A 175 -7.98 -11.01 -12.03
CA ASN A 175 -8.32 -12.08 -12.97
C ASN A 175 -7.26 -13.18 -12.96
N VAL A 176 -6.02 -12.86 -12.61
CA VAL A 176 -4.88 -13.80 -12.68
C VAL A 176 -4.74 -14.60 -11.38
N LEU A 177 -4.72 -13.93 -10.23
CA LEU A 177 -4.46 -14.60 -8.96
C LEU A 177 -5.45 -15.74 -8.64
N PRO A 178 -6.77 -15.61 -8.89
CA PRO A 178 -7.71 -16.70 -8.65
C PRO A 178 -7.41 -17.99 -9.43
N ARG A 179 -6.68 -17.89 -10.54
CA ARG A 179 -6.30 -19.05 -11.38
C ARG A 179 -5.10 -19.83 -10.82
N LEU A 180 -4.42 -19.32 -9.78
CA LEU A 180 -3.28 -19.99 -9.16
C LEU A 180 -3.66 -21.18 -8.27
N GLY A 181 -4.94 -21.40 -8.00
CA GLY A 181 -5.43 -22.58 -7.28
C GLY A 181 -5.22 -22.55 -5.75
N PHE A 182 -5.11 -21.35 -5.16
CA PHE A 182 -5.05 -21.15 -3.72
C PHE A 182 -6.39 -20.82 -3.09
#